data_7edc9aab30c8b53db4dcbe6c16acdb59
#
_entry.id   7edc9aab30c8b53db4dcbe6c16acdb59
#
_cell.length_a   1.000
_cell.length_b   1.000
_cell.length_c   1.000
_cell.angle_alpha   90.00
_cell.angle_beta   90.00
_cell.angle_gamma   90.00
#
_symmetry.space_group_name_H-M   'P 1'
#
loop_
_entity.id
_entity.type
_entity.pdbx_description
1 polymer ?
#
loop_
_entity_poly.entity_id
_entity_poly.type
_entity_poly.pdbx_seq_one_letter_code
_entity_poly.pdbx_strand_id
1 'polypeptide(L)'
;MKKAILITGIITAIVEGLGGLFEVIFGIMEFTPTTINGVTYAADVPMGVANLIVGIWLLAAVVFAIIDIIKRNADMPKGKGIALGVVSVIFGAVVPGVLTIVDSAMNRQ
;
A
#
# COMPACT_ATOMS: atom_id res chain seq x y z
N MET A 1 -19.22 -7.41 6.09
CA MET A 1 -18.09 -6.49 6.24
C MET A 1 -16.74 -7.21 6.27
N LYS A 2 -16.58 -8.26 7.05
CA LYS A 2 -15.31 -9.02 7.14
C LYS A 2 -14.90 -9.64 5.81
N LYS A 3 -15.84 -10.18 5.04
CA LYS A 3 -15.57 -10.75 3.73
C LYS A 3 -15.14 -9.66 2.73
N ALA A 4 -15.74 -8.49 2.80
CA ALA A 4 -15.35 -7.35 1.97
C ALA A 4 -13.92 -6.88 2.30
N ILE A 5 -13.53 -6.86 3.58
CA ILE A 5 -12.16 -6.55 4.00
C ILE A 5 -11.18 -7.58 3.43
N LEU A 6 -11.52 -8.86 3.48
CA LEU A 6 -10.68 -9.92 2.92
C LEU A 6 -10.47 -9.72 1.41
N ILE A 7 -11.54 -9.55 0.66
CA ILE A 7 -11.48 -9.44 -0.79
C ILE A 7 -10.73 -8.17 -1.22
N THR A 8 -11.10 -7.03 -0.66
CA THR A 8 -10.47 -5.75 -1.00
C THR A 8 -9.02 -5.69 -0.54
N GLY A 9 -8.72 -6.29 0.60
CA GLY A 9 -7.35 -6.39 1.11
C GLY A 9 -6.46 -7.23 0.19
N ILE A 10 -6.95 -8.36 -0.31
CA ILE A 10 -6.21 -9.20 -1.26
C ILE A 10 -5.96 -8.45 -2.56
N ILE A 11 -6.98 -7.80 -3.11
CA ILE A 11 -6.86 -7.01 -4.34
C ILE A 11 -5.85 -5.88 -4.15
N THR A 12 -5.95 -5.14 -3.06
CA THR A 12 -5.02 -4.06 -2.72
C THR A 12 -3.59 -4.57 -2.60
N ALA A 13 -3.39 -5.69 -1.90
CA ALA A 13 -2.07 -6.28 -1.75
C ALA A 13 -1.44 -6.68 -3.08
N ILE A 14 -2.22 -7.26 -3.99
CA ILE A 14 -1.73 -7.66 -5.31
C ILE A 14 -1.41 -6.43 -6.17
N VAL A 15 -2.36 -5.51 -6.30
CA VAL A 15 -2.22 -4.34 -7.19
C VAL A 15 -1.11 -3.42 -6.70
N GLU A 16 -1.14 -3.04 -5.42
CA GLU A 16 -0.14 -2.13 -4.87
C GLU A 16 1.21 -2.80 -4.66
N GLY A 17 1.23 -4.11 -4.41
CA GLY A 17 2.46 -4.88 -4.33
C GLY A 17 3.20 -4.90 -5.67
N LEU A 18 2.50 -5.19 -6.76
CA LEU A 18 3.08 -5.13 -8.10
C LEU A 18 3.50 -3.71 -8.47
N GLY A 19 2.64 -2.72 -8.24
CA GLY A 19 2.95 -1.33 -8.50
C GLY A 19 4.16 -0.83 -7.70
N GLY A 20 4.23 -1.20 -6.42
CA GLY A 20 5.36 -0.84 -5.56
C GLY A 20 6.67 -1.45 -6.00
N LEU A 21 6.66 -2.73 -6.40
CA LEU A 21 7.86 -3.38 -6.94
C LEU A 21 8.34 -2.71 -8.23
N PHE A 22 7.43 -2.40 -9.17
CA PHE A 22 7.79 -1.69 -10.40
C PHE A 22 8.36 -0.31 -10.09
N GLU A 23 7.75 0.45 -9.20
CA GLU A 23 8.23 1.78 -8.83
C GLU A 23 9.61 1.74 -8.20
N VAL A 24 9.91 0.75 -7.35
CA VAL A 24 11.22 0.59 -6.75
C VAL A 24 12.25 0.24 -7.83
N ILE A 25 11.94 -0.69 -8.73
CA ILE A 25 12.84 -1.09 -9.81
C ILE A 25 13.15 0.10 -10.72
N PHE A 26 12.11 0.82 -11.18
CA PHE A 26 12.30 2.00 -12.04
C PHE A 26 13.04 3.11 -11.31
N GLY A 27 12.76 3.31 -10.03
CA GLY A 27 13.47 4.29 -9.21
C GLY A 27 14.97 4.01 -9.13
N ILE A 28 15.35 2.75 -8.92
CA ILE A 28 16.76 2.33 -8.91
C ILE A 28 17.40 2.58 -10.28
N MET A 29 16.70 2.22 -11.36
CA MET A 29 17.22 2.39 -12.72
C MET A 29 17.45 3.85 -13.09
N GLU A 30 16.68 4.78 -12.53
CA GLU A 30 16.83 6.21 -12.81
C GLU A 30 18.05 6.85 -12.18
N PHE A 31 18.74 6.16 -11.26
CA PHE A 31 20.01 6.63 -10.70
C PHE A 31 21.19 6.43 -11.65
N THR A 32 21.02 5.71 -12.76
CA THR A 32 22.08 5.44 -13.72
C THR A 32 21.67 5.87 -15.13
N PRO A 33 22.63 6.34 -15.98
CA PRO A 33 22.34 6.60 -17.39
C PRO A 33 21.91 5.30 -18.08
N THR A 34 20.95 5.40 -19.01
CA THR A 34 20.42 4.26 -19.75
C THR A 34 20.56 4.53 -21.24
N THR A 35 21.07 3.55 -22.00
CA THR A 35 21.15 3.63 -23.45
C THR A 35 20.13 2.67 -24.06
N ILE A 36 19.23 3.23 -24.90
CA ILE A 36 18.20 2.48 -25.61
C ILE A 36 18.27 2.87 -27.07
N ASN A 37 18.43 1.87 -27.95
CA ASN A 37 18.50 2.08 -29.41
C ASN A 37 19.55 3.12 -29.83
N GLY A 38 20.70 3.13 -29.17
CA GLY A 38 21.80 4.07 -29.46
C GLY A 38 21.62 5.46 -28.86
N VAL A 39 20.52 5.74 -28.19
CA VAL A 39 20.28 7.01 -27.49
C VAL A 39 20.54 6.83 -26.01
N THR A 40 21.40 7.68 -25.44
CA THR A 40 21.72 7.66 -24.03
C THR A 40 20.85 8.69 -23.30
N TYR A 41 20.10 8.20 -22.31
CA TYR A 41 19.31 9.02 -21.41
C TYR A 41 20.11 9.25 -20.13
N ALA A 42 20.24 10.52 -19.74
CA ALA A 42 20.95 10.87 -18.51
C ALA A 42 20.20 10.31 -17.27
N ALA A 43 20.96 10.06 -16.20
CA ALA A 43 20.37 9.71 -14.92
C ALA A 43 19.46 10.84 -14.41
N ASP A 44 18.31 10.47 -13.85
CA ASP A 44 17.36 11.41 -13.26
C ASP A 44 17.21 11.09 -11.77
N VAL A 45 18.14 11.60 -10.96
CA VAL A 45 18.17 11.32 -9.52
C VAL A 45 16.91 11.81 -8.79
N PRO A 46 16.38 13.04 -9.04
CA PRO A 46 15.14 13.45 -8.41
C PRO A 46 13.95 12.53 -8.71
N MET A 47 13.81 12.07 -9.96
CA MET A 47 12.75 11.14 -10.34
C MET A 47 12.98 9.77 -9.70
N GLY A 48 14.22 9.30 -9.63
CA GLY A 48 14.57 8.05 -8.95
C GLY A 48 14.19 8.08 -7.48
N VAL A 49 14.46 9.17 -6.77
CA VAL A 49 14.07 9.35 -5.37
C VAL A 49 12.55 9.36 -5.24
N ALA A 50 11.84 10.09 -6.11
CA ALA A 50 10.38 10.15 -6.10
C ALA A 50 9.76 8.76 -6.32
N ASN A 51 10.25 8.00 -7.28
CA ASN A 51 9.75 6.65 -7.55
C ASN A 51 10.03 5.69 -6.40
N LEU A 52 11.19 5.80 -5.74
CA LEU A 52 11.49 4.99 -4.56
C LEU A 52 10.54 5.32 -3.40
N ILE A 53 10.26 6.60 -3.15
CA ILE A 53 9.33 7.01 -2.09
C ILE A 53 7.93 6.46 -2.37
N VAL A 54 7.43 6.60 -3.58
CA VAL A 54 6.13 6.08 -3.99
C VAL A 54 6.10 4.55 -3.89
N GLY A 55 7.15 3.88 -4.34
CA GLY A 55 7.25 2.42 -4.27
C GLY A 55 7.24 1.89 -2.85
N ILE A 56 7.99 2.53 -1.95
CA ILE A 56 8.00 2.17 -0.52
C ILE A 56 6.62 2.39 0.09
N TRP A 57 5.95 3.49 -0.24
CA TRP A 57 4.59 3.76 0.23
C TRP A 57 3.59 2.71 -0.23
N LEU A 58 3.64 2.32 -1.52
CA LEU A 58 2.79 1.25 -2.06
C LEU A 58 3.06 -0.09 -1.38
N LEU A 59 4.33 -0.41 -1.09
CA LEU A 59 4.68 -1.64 -0.35
C LEU A 59 4.20 -1.58 1.11
N ALA A 60 4.24 -0.41 1.74
CA ALA A 60 3.66 -0.24 3.07
C ALA A 60 2.14 -0.45 3.05
N ALA A 61 1.46 -0.02 1.99
CA ALA A 61 0.03 -0.28 1.82
C ALA A 61 -0.29 -1.78 1.78
N VAL A 62 0.57 -2.60 1.18
CA VAL A 62 0.44 -4.06 1.19
C VAL A 62 0.47 -4.59 2.62
N VAL A 63 1.41 -4.12 3.43
CA VAL A 63 1.53 -4.53 4.83
C VAL A 63 0.25 -4.20 5.61
N PHE A 64 -0.27 -2.97 5.46
CA PHE A 64 -1.49 -2.56 6.15
C PHE A 64 -2.73 -3.28 5.64
N ALA A 65 -2.82 -3.57 4.34
CA ALA A 65 -3.90 -4.39 3.80
C ALA A 65 -3.90 -5.80 4.41
N ILE A 66 -2.73 -6.40 4.57
CA ILE A 66 -2.57 -7.72 5.21
C ILE A 66 -2.96 -7.63 6.70
N ILE A 67 -2.55 -6.58 7.39
CA ILE A 67 -2.93 -6.37 8.79
C ILE A 67 -4.46 -6.24 8.93
N ASP A 68 -5.11 -5.48 8.05
CA ASP A 68 -6.57 -5.37 8.03
C ASP A 68 -7.24 -6.74 7.84
N ILE A 69 -6.71 -7.56 6.94
CA ILE A 69 -7.21 -8.92 6.72
C ILE A 69 -7.08 -9.76 7.99
N ILE A 70 -5.91 -9.77 8.61
CA ILE A 70 -5.63 -10.56 9.81
C ILE A 70 -6.53 -10.09 10.96
N LYS A 71 -6.64 -8.78 11.16
CA LYS A 71 -7.38 -8.20 12.28
C LYS A 71 -8.89 -8.18 12.10
N ARG A 72 -9.41 -8.51 10.91
CA ARG A 72 -10.87 -8.54 10.68
C ARG A 72 -11.60 -9.50 11.61
N ASN A 73 -10.94 -10.58 11.99
CA ASN A 73 -11.49 -11.60 12.89
C ASN A 73 -10.95 -11.48 14.32
N ALA A 74 -10.05 -10.53 14.58
CA ALA A 74 -9.47 -10.36 15.91
C ALA A 74 -10.47 -9.68 16.84
N ASP A 75 -10.38 -10.01 18.13
CA ASP A 75 -11.16 -9.36 19.17
C ASP A 75 -10.50 -8.04 19.56
N MET A 76 -10.72 -7.03 18.74
CA MET A 76 -10.16 -5.70 18.91
C MET A 76 -11.23 -4.71 19.39
N PRO A 77 -10.92 -3.84 20.38
CA PRO A 77 -11.86 -2.78 20.74
C PRO A 77 -12.06 -1.79 19.57
N LYS A 78 -13.20 -1.12 19.60
CA LYS A 78 -13.61 -0.15 18.57
C LYS A 78 -12.53 0.89 18.27
N GLY A 79 -11.96 1.50 19.31
CA GLY A 79 -10.94 2.55 19.14
C GLY A 79 -9.69 2.05 18.41
N LYS A 80 -9.23 0.85 18.73
CA LYS A 80 -8.07 0.25 18.05
C LYS A 80 -8.38 -0.11 16.60
N GLY A 81 -9.58 -0.61 16.32
CA GLY A 81 -10.01 -0.91 14.97
C GLY A 81 -10.10 0.34 14.09
N ILE A 82 -10.65 1.43 14.63
CA ILE A 82 -10.70 2.71 13.91
C ILE A 82 -9.29 3.25 13.66
N ALA A 83 -8.42 3.20 14.67
CA ALA A 83 -7.03 3.65 14.51
C ALA A 83 -6.29 2.85 13.44
N LEU A 84 -6.43 1.53 13.42
CA LEU A 84 -5.85 0.68 12.39
C LEU A 84 -6.34 1.09 11.01
N GLY A 85 -7.64 1.28 10.83
CA GLY A 85 -8.21 1.69 9.55
C GLY A 85 -7.71 3.04 9.09
N VAL A 86 -7.60 4.02 9.99
CA VAL A 86 -7.06 5.35 9.67
C VAL A 86 -5.61 5.25 9.20
N VAL A 87 -4.76 4.52 9.92
CA VAL A 87 -3.36 4.32 9.54
C VAL A 87 -3.27 3.62 8.19
N SER A 88 -4.09 2.60 7.95
CA SER A 88 -4.15 1.89 6.67
C SER A 88 -4.47 2.83 5.52
N VAL A 89 -5.45 3.73 5.68
CA VAL A 89 -5.82 4.71 4.67
C VAL A 89 -4.65 5.67 4.37
N ILE A 90 -3.98 6.15 5.42
CA ILE A 90 -2.82 7.05 5.26
C ILE A 90 -1.71 6.39 4.43
N PHE A 91 -1.45 5.11 4.64
CA PHE A 91 -0.42 4.37 3.91
C PHE A 91 -0.89 3.77 2.59
N GLY A 92 -2.09 4.08 2.12
CA GLY A 92 -2.55 3.72 0.79
C GLY A 92 -3.46 2.51 0.70
N ALA A 93 -3.69 1.76 1.78
CA ALA A 93 -4.69 0.69 1.83
C ALA A 93 -6.09 1.29 2.06
N VAL A 94 -6.56 2.07 1.09
CA VAL A 94 -7.73 2.95 1.27
C VAL A 94 -9.00 2.15 1.46
N VAL A 95 -9.31 1.24 0.55
CA VAL A 95 -10.58 0.50 0.60
C VAL A 95 -10.66 -0.43 1.82
N PRO A 96 -9.68 -1.32 2.05
CA PRO A 96 -9.71 -2.16 3.25
C PRO A 96 -9.63 -1.32 4.55
N GLY A 97 -8.90 -0.21 4.53
CA GLY A 97 -8.82 0.69 5.69
C GLY A 97 -10.15 1.33 6.02
N VAL A 98 -10.86 1.85 5.03
CA VAL A 98 -12.21 2.42 5.21
C VAL A 98 -13.17 1.36 5.72
N LEU A 99 -13.14 0.16 5.16
CA LEU A 99 -13.98 -0.94 5.60
C LEU A 99 -13.67 -1.35 7.05
N THR A 100 -12.40 -1.34 7.44
CA THR A 100 -11.99 -1.60 8.82
C THR A 100 -12.53 -0.53 9.78
N ILE A 101 -12.51 0.75 9.39
CA ILE A 101 -13.10 1.84 10.17
C ILE A 101 -14.60 1.60 10.35
N VAL A 102 -15.31 1.34 9.26
CA VAL A 102 -16.76 1.13 9.28
C VAL A 102 -17.12 -0.11 10.10
N ASP A 103 -16.43 -1.21 9.90
CA ASP A 103 -16.65 -2.43 10.68
C ASP A 103 -16.43 -2.20 12.18
N SER A 104 -15.36 -1.50 12.53
CA SER A 104 -15.05 -1.19 13.93
C SER A 104 -16.08 -0.25 14.54
N ALA A 105 -16.53 0.76 13.81
CA ALA A 105 -17.54 1.71 14.29
C ALA A 105 -18.91 1.07 14.49
N MET A 106 -19.27 0.09 13.66
CA MET A 106 -20.60 -0.51 13.66
C MET A 106 -20.69 -1.80 14.48
N ASN A 107 -19.65 -2.61 14.50
CA ASN A 107 -19.70 -3.98 15.01
C ASN A 107 -18.81 -4.23 16.21
N ARG A 108 -18.01 -3.26 16.64
CA ARG A 108 -17.10 -3.38 17.80
C ARG A 108 -17.50 -2.44 18.93
N GLN A 109 -17.14 -2.81 20.10
CA GLN A 109 -17.39 -2.03 21.31
C GLN A 109 -16.13 -1.41 21.89
#